data_2d66abac4e15877e9dc531d471c4b32c
#
_entry.id   2d66abac4e15877e9dc531d471c4b32c
#
_cell.length_a   1.000
_cell.length_b   1.000
_cell.length_c   1.000
_cell.angle_alpha   90.00
_cell.angle_beta   90.00
_cell.angle_gamma   90.00
#
_symmetry.space_group_name_H-M   'P 1'
#
loop_
_entity.id
_entity.type
_entity.pdbx_description
1 polymer ?
#
loop_
_entity_poly.entity_id
_entity_poly.type
_entity_poly.pdbx_seq_one_letter_code
_entity_poly.pdbx_strand_id
1 'polypeptide(L)'
;MTRFLRATALLLASVVLPSCGPVDALNATISSDGVAVQRDIAFMPGPRGGMDVYRPTAAGPKLPLVVFIYGGSWKDGSKNDYKFVAAPLAREGVVVAVPDYRLVPDVRFPTFLEDNAKAVAYARAHAAEWGADPDRLFIIGHSAGAYDVLMLALDPHYLAAVGIDRTKLAGVMGIASPADFLPLVDRATIDAFGTAPDKAATQPVNFADGKNPPLLLLHGDADDTVYLRNSTALTARIKAAGGDVTLKVYPGIGHIGIVTSFAPLFDGKAPVLADVMAFIREHPSL
;
A
#
# COMPACT_ATOMS: atom_id res chain seq x y z
N MET A 1 -46.45 54.72 29.00
CA MET A 1 -46.50 53.25 29.08
C MET A 1 -45.75 52.70 27.85
N THR A 2 -44.46 52.41 27.97
CA THR A 2 -43.59 51.99 26.87
C THR A 2 -43.20 50.51 27.11
N ARG A 3 -43.71 49.60 26.27
CA ARG A 3 -43.41 48.16 26.34
C ARG A 3 -42.12 47.88 25.58
N PHE A 4 -41.07 47.43 26.28
CA PHE A 4 -39.89 46.86 25.69
C PHE A 4 -40.12 45.40 25.30
N LEU A 5 -40.06 45.08 23.99
CA LEU A 5 -39.95 43.73 23.47
C LEU A 5 -38.50 43.27 23.58
N ARG A 6 -38.25 42.24 24.35
CA ARG A 6 -36.99 41.49 24.38
C ARG A 6 -37.03 40.47 23.26
N ALA A 7 -36.21 40.65 22.25
CA ALA A 7 -35.95 39.65 21.22
C ALA A 7 -34.91 38.66 21.76
N THR A 8 -35.30 37.41 21.96
CA THR A 8 -34.41 36.30 22.30
C THR A 8 -33.84 35.74 21.02
N ALA A 9 -32.55 35.97 20.74
CA ALA A 9 -31.87 35.36 19.61
C ALA A 9 -31.52 33.91 19.93
N LEU A 10 -32.16 32.97 19.22
CA LEU A 10 -31.79 31.57 19.23
C LEU A 10 -30.51 31.39 18.38
N LEU A 11 -29.39 31.11 19.02
CA LEU A 11 -28.19 30.62 18.31
C LEU A 11 -28.42 29.16 17.92
N LEU A 12 -28.68 28.90 16.64
CA LEU A 12 -28.56 27.56 16.08
C LEU A 12 -27.06 27.22 15.93
N ALA A 13 -26.55 26.42 16.84
CA ALA A 13 -25.26 25.77 16.65
C ALA A 13 -25.40 24.70 15.56
N SER A 14 -24.90 24.99 14.37
CA SER A 14 -24.74 23.99 13.30
C SER A 14 -23.70 22.97 13.74
N VAL A 15 -24.16 21.79 14.15
CA VAL A 15 -23.30 20.62 14.34
C VAL A 15 -22.88 20.18 12.95
N VAL A 16 -21.64 20.52 12.57
CA VAL A 16 -20.98 19.95 11.38
C VAL A 16 -20.67 18.49 11.75
N LEU A 17 -21.55 17.59 11.34
CA LEU A 17 -21.23 16.14 11.38
C LEU A 17 -20.09 15.92 10.39
N PRO A 18 -18.98 15.25 10.80
CA PRO A 18 -17.97 14.85 9.84
C PRO A 18 -18.64 13.93 8.81
N SER A 19 -18.51 14.25 7.54
CA SER A 19 -19.02 13.40 6.47
C SER A 19 -18.16 12.14 6.43
N CYS A 20 -18.65 11.05 7.01
CA CYS A 20 -18.04 9.74 6.90
C CYS A 20 -18.04 9.31 5.44
N GLY A 21 -16.86 9.21 4.83
CA GLY A 21 -16.68 8.69 3.48
C GLY A 21 -16.96 7.18 3.40
N PRO A 22 -17.08 6.62 2.18
CA PRO A 22 -17.26 5.16 2.00
C PRO A 22 -16.16 4.32 2.67
N VAL A 23 -14.93 4.82 2.72
CA VAL A 23 -13.79 4.15 3.37
C VAL A 23 -13.95 4.15 4.90
N ASP A 24 -14.42 5.25 5.49
CA ASP A 24 -14.70 5.31 6.92
C ASP A 24 -15.80 4.31 7.32
N ALA A 25 -16.85 4.22 6.49
CA ALA A 25 -17.93 3.25 6.70
C ALA A 25 -17.39 1.81 6.61
N LEU A 26 -16.53 1.50 5.63
CA LEU A 26 -15.89 0.19 5.52
C LEU A 26 -15.01 -0.10 6.74
N ASN A 27 -14.14 0.84 7.13
CA ASN A 27 -13.26 0.69 8.29
C ASN A 27 -14.04 0.51 9.61
N ALA A 28 -15.22 1.10 9.73
CA ALA A 28 -16.10 0.93 10.90
C ALA A 28 -16.63 -0.51 11.01
N THR A 29 -16.76 -1.26 9.90
CA THR A 29 -17.16 -2.68 9.92
C THR A 29 -16.05 -3.62 10.37
N ILE A 30 -14.79 -3.14 10.38
CA ILE A 30 -13.64 -3.97 10.73
C ILE A 30 -13.47 -4.02 12.25
N SER A 31 -13.69 -5.19 12.85
CA SER A 31 -13.41 -5.41 14.27
C SER A 31 -11.92 -5.13 14.58
N SER A 32 -11.64 -4.71 15.79
CA SER A 32 -10.27 -4.61 16.32
C SER A 32 -9.90 -5.80 17.23
N ASP A 33 -10.80 -6.78 17.37
CA ASP A 33 -10.56 -7.95 18.21
C ASP A 33 -9.36 -8.75 17.72
N GLY A 34 -8.49 -9.11 18.63
CA GLY A 34 -7.27 -9.86 18.33
C GLY A 34 -6.15 -9.04 17.66
N VAL A 35 -6.32 -7.71 17.50
CA VAL A 35 -5.33 -6.83 16.87
C VAL A 35 -4.98 -5.66 17.79
N ALA A 36 -3.71 -5.52 18.12
CA ALA A 36 -3.17 -4.33 18.76
C ALA A 36 -2.68 -3.34 17.68
N VAL A 37 -2.96 -2.06 17.88
CA VAL A 37 -2.56 -1.01 16.94
C VAL A 37 -1.74 0.04 17.66
N GLN A 38 -0.54 0.30 17.14
CA GLN A 38 0.29 1.44 17.54
C GLN A 38 0.21 2.48 16.42
N ARG A 39 -0.26 3.68 16.76
CA ARG A 39 -0.53 4.73 15.79
C ARG A 39 0.54 5.80 15.78
N ASP A 40 0.65 6.49 14.65
CA ASP A 40 1.40 7.74 14.48
C ASP A 40 2.88 7.61 14.89
N ILE A 41 3.50 6.45 14.60
CA ILE A 41 4.93 6.23 14.80
C ILE A 41 5.69 7.09 13.80
N ALA A 42 6.44 8.09 14.26
CA ALA A 42 7.21 8.96 13.38
C ALA A 42 8.44 8.22 12.82
N PHE A 43 8.51 8.06 11.49
CA PHE A 43 9.67 7.48 10.81
C PHE A 43 10.46 8.52 9.99
N MET A 44 9.84 9.66 9.67
CA MET A 44 10.50 10.81 9.05
C MET A 44 9.84 12.11 9.51
N PRO A 45 10.48 13.28 9.32
CA PRO A 45 9.88 14.58 9.65
C PRO A 45 8.69 14.92 8.75
N GLY A 46 7.77 15.73 9.29
CA GLY A 46 6.64 16.32 8.57
C GLY A 46 5.31 15.59 8.76
N PRO A 47 4.22 16.17 8.26
CA PRO A 47 2.87 15.70 8.56
C PRO A 47 2.53 14.34 7.95
N ARG A 48 3.28 13.90 6.94
CA ARG A 48 3.16 12.57 6.32
C ARG A 48 4.32 11.63 6.67
N GLY A 49 5.02 11.90 7.79
CA GLY A 49 6.13 11.09 8.28
C GLY A 49 5.74 10.04 9.31
N GLY A 50 4.45 9.73 9.46
CA GLY A 50 3.95 8.77 10.42
C GLY A 50 3.59 7.42 9.78
N MET A 51 3.65 6.34 10.58
CA MET A 51 3.09 5.04 10.22
C MET A 51 2.24 4.48 11.35
N ASP A 52 1.29 3.62 11.00
CA ASP A 52 0.54 2.81 11.95
C ASP A 52 1.01 1.36 11.86
N VAL A 53 1.13 0.69 13.02
CA VAL A 53 1.53 -0.72 13.09
C VAL A 53 0.42 -1.54 13.71
N TYR A 54 -0.04 -2.55 12.98
CA TYR A 54 -1.04 -3.52 13.38
C TYR A 54 -0.36 -4.85 13.67
N ARG A 55 -0.67 -5.47 14.81
CA ARG A 55 -0.08 -6.76 15.19
C ARG A 55 -1.10 -7.65 15.92
N PRO A 56 -0.98 -8.99 15.82
CA PRO A 56 -1.79 -9.88 16.62
C PRO A 56 -1.55 -9.65 18.12
N THR A 57 -2.62 -9.73 18.94
CA THR A 57 -2.48 -9.61 20.40
C THR A 57 -1.93 -10.88 21.05
N ALA A 58 -2.12 -12.04 20.40
CA ALA A 58 -1.77 -13.38 20.91
C ALA A 58 -0.57 -14.01 20.19
N ALA A 59 0.28 -13.23 19.56
CA ALA A 59 1.35 -13.75 18.73
C ALA A 59 2.62 -14.07 19.52
N GLY A 60 3.32 -15.14 19.09
CA GLY A 60 4.69 -15.43 19.47
C GLY A 60 5.69 -14.51 18.76
N PRO A 61 6.98 -14.65 19.07
CA PRO A 61 8.06 -13.88 18.42
C PRO A 61 8.28 -14.34 16.97
N LYS A 62 8.90 -13.45 16.17
CA LYS A 62 9.34 -13.72 14.78
C LYS A 62 8.21 -13.90 13.76
N LEU A 63 7.20 -13.07 13.85
CA LEU A 63 6.17 -12.99 12.80
C LEU A 63 6.71 -12.40 11.49
N PRO A 64 6.11 -12.69 10.32
CA PRO A 64 6.41 -11.93 9.12
C PRO A 64 6.10 -10.45 9.32
N LEU A 65 6.95 -9.58 8.75
CA LEU A 65 6.72 -8.13 8.67
C LEU A 65 6.21 -7.79 7.27
N VAL A 66 5.09 -7.12 7.22
CA VAL A 66 4.50 -6.57 5.99
C VAL A 66 4.53 -5.05 6.07
N VAL A 67 5.08 -4.37 5.05
CA VAL A 67 4.89 -2.94 4.86
C VAL A 67 3.88 -2.76 3.73
N PHE A 68 2.71 -2.20 4.04
CA PHE A 68 1.63 -1.97 3.08
C PHE A 68 1.62 -0.51 2.63
N ILE A 69 1.87 -0.28 1.34
CA ILE A 69 1.84 1.03 0.68
C ILE A 69 0.50 1.20 -0.04
N TYR A 70 -0.25 2.20 0.36
CA TYR A 70 -1.58 2.44 -0.18
C TYR A 70 -1.59 3.16 -1.53
N GLY A 71 -2.72 3.05 -2.23
CA GLY A 71 -3.01 3.76 -3.47
C GLY A 71 -3.56 5.16 -3.25
N GLY A 72 -4.02 5.80 -4.34
CA GLY A 72 -4.59 7.15 -4.33
C GLY A 72 -3.96 8.05 -5.38
N SER A 73 -3.46 7.46 -6.48
CA SER A 73 -2.89 8.21 -7.61
C SER A 73 -1.76 9.16 -7.23
N TRP A 74 -1.00 8.84 -6.19
CA TRP A 74 0.08 9.66 -5.58
C TRP A 74 -0.35 11.04 -5.08
N LYS A 75 -1.65 11.33 -4.99
CA LYS A 75 -2.20 12.63 -4.57
C LYS A 75 -3.20 12.55 -3.43
N ASP A 76 -3.76 11.38 -3.18
CA ASP A 76 -4.78 11.13 -2.15
C ASP A 76 -4.41 9.91 -1.31
N GLY A 77 -5.13 9.69 -0.21
CA GLY A 77 -4.97 8.56 0.69
C GLY A 77 -4.21 8.87 1.96
N SER A 78 -4.40 8.02 2.94
CA SER A 78 -3.80 8.09 4.27
C SER A 78 -3.71 6.70 4.87
N LYS A 79 -2.71 6.46 5.72
CA LYS A 79 -2.62 5.23 6.53
C LYS A 79 -3.91 4.92 7.31
N ASN A 80 -4.68 5.96 7.65
CA ASN A 80 -5.94 5.81 8.38
C ASN A 80 -7.04 5.13 7.57
N ASP A 81 -6.94 5.18 6.23
CA ASP A 81 -7.96 4.64 5.33
C ASP A 81 -7.89 3.11 5.21
N TYR A 82 -6.76 2.47 5.60
CA TYR A 82 -6.47 1.09 5.26
C TYR A 82 -6.53 0.09 6.43
N LYS A 83 -7.31 0.40 7.50
CA LYS A 83 -7.62 -0.57 8.56
C LYS A 83 -8.22 -1.86 7.99
N PHE A 84 -9.04 -1.75 6.94
CA PHE A 84 -9.70 -2.88 6.28
C PHE A 84 -8.74 -3.84 5.56
N VAL A 85 -7.51 -3.43 5.32
CA VAL A 85 -6.42 -4.28 4.83
C VAL A 85 -5.55 -4.76 6.00
N ALA A 86 -5.09 -3.84 6.82
CA ALA A 86 -4.07 -4.11 7.83
C ALA A 86 -4.58 -5.01 8.98
N ALA A 87 -5.81 -4.81 9.45
CA ALA A 87 -6.33 -5.59 10.55
C ALA A 87 -6.64 -7.05 10.17
N PRO A 88 -7.25 -7.37 9.00
CA PRO A 88 -7.37 -8.75 8.53
C PRO A 88 -6.03 -9.46 8.36
N LEU A 89 -5.03 -8.82 7.73
CA LEU A 89 -3.67 -9.38 7.63
C LEU A 89 -3.06 -9.65 9.01
N ALA A 90 -3.20 -8.72 9.95
CA ALA A 90 -2.66 -8.91 11.30
C ALA A 90 -3.31 -10.10 12.02
N ARG A 91 -4.62 -10.34 11.83
CA ARG A 91 -5.30 -11.52 12.39
C ARG A 91 -4.76 -12.84 11.84
N GLU A 92 -4.27 -12.84 10.61
CA GLU A 92 -3.64 -14.02 9.99
C GLU A 92 -2.20 -14.28 10.50
N GLY A 93 -1.71 -13.48 11.45
CA GLY A 93 -0.43 -13.74 12.11
C GLY A 93 0.76 -12.99 11.50
N VAL A 94 0.55 -11.83 10.92
CA VAL A 94 1.64 -10.97 10.44
C VAL A 94 1.63 -9.62 11.16
N VAL A 95 2.78 -8.96 11.25
CA VAL A 95 2.87 -7.56 11.66
C VAL A 95 2.77 -6.69 10.43
N VAL A 96 1.86 -5.70 10.44
CA VAL A 96 1.60 -4.84 9.28
C VAL A 96 1.90 -3.40 9.63
N ALA A 97 2.87 -2.79 8.95
CA ALA A 97 3.16 -1.37 9.01
C ALA A 97 2.53 -0.66 7.81
N VAL A 98 1.76 0.38 8.07
CA VAL A 98 1.12 1.22 7.03
C VAL A 98 1.67 2.63 7.15
N PRO A 99 2.65 3.03 6.36
CA PRO A 99 3.19 4.39 6.38
C PRO A 99 2.34 5.36 5.57
N ASP A 100 2.36 6.63 5.96
CA ASP A 100 2.09 7.73 5.05
C ASP A 100 3.35 8.04 4.22
N TYR A 101 3.17 8.65 3.07
CA TYR A 101 4.23 9.18 2.23
C TYR A 101 3.79 10.52 1.61
N ARG A 102 4.74 11.37 1.23
CA ARG A 102 4.41 12.67 0.65
C ARG A 102 3.78 12.51 -0.73
N LEU A 103 2.82 13.37 -1.02
CA LEU A 103 1.95 13.30 -2.19
C LEU A 103 2.13 14.50 -3.12
N VAL A 104 1.65 14.38 -4.34
CA VAL A 104 1.44 15.48 -5.26
C VAL A 104 0.37 16.44 -4.65
N PRO A 105 0.53 17.77 -4.71
CA PRO A 105 1.53 18.52 -5.48
C PRO A 105 2.84 18.78 -4.74
N ASP A 106 2.94 18.46 -3.44
CA ASP A 106 4.10 18.80 -2.61
C ASP A 106 5.38 18.14 -3.12
N VAL A 107 5.26 16.91 -3.60
CA VAL A 107 6.36 16.14 -4.20
C VAL A 107 5.92 15.48 -5.51
N ARG A 108 6.90 14.99 -6.27
CA ARG A 108 6.74 14.20 -7.51
C ARG A 108 7.75 13.07 -7.54
N PHE A 109 7.71 12.25 -8.57
CA PHE A 109 8.72 11.26 -8.85
C PHE A 109 10.13 11.91 -8.84
N PRO A 110 11.12 11.34 -8.12
CA PRO A 110 11.06 10.05 -7.41
C PRO A 110 10.76 10.16 -5.90
N THR A 111 10.45 11.32 -5.34
CA THR A 111 10.46 11.61 -3.90
C THR A 111 9.55 10.68 -3.08
N PHE A 112 8.35 10.34 -3.59
CA PHE A 112 7.46 9.40 -2.89
C PHE A 112 8.07 7.98 -2.80
N LEU A 113 8.90 7.56 -3.76
CA LEU A 113 9.65 6.29 -3.68
C LEU A 113 10.73 6.34 -2.59
N GLU A 114 11.43 7.47 -2.49
CA GLU A 114 12.44 7.69 -1.43
C GLU A 114 11.81 7.67 -0.03
N ASP A 115 10.59 8.23 0.12
CA ASP A 115 9.86 8.20 1.38
C ASP A 115 9.43 6.77 1.72
N ASN A 116 8.90 6.02 0.77
CA ASN A 116 8.53 4.63 0.95
C ASN A 116 9.73 3.73 1.25
N ALA A 117 10.90 3.97 0.63
CA ALA A 117 12.14 3.27 0.98
C ALA A 117 12.55 3.53 2.44
N LYS A 118 12.46 4.78 2.92
CA LYS A 118 12.71 5.12 4.34
C LYS A 118 11.74 4.42 5.27
N ALA A 119 10.45 4.36 4.92
CA ALA A 119 9.44 3.66 5.70
C ALA A 119 9.74 2.16 5.82
N VAL A 120 10.15 1.52 4.72
CA VAL A 120 10.57 0.10 4.70
C VAL A 120 11.80 -0.12 5.59
N ALA A 121 12.81 0.76 5.51
CA ALA A 121 14.01 0.66 6.34
C ALA A 121 13.69 0.86 7.83
N TYR A 122 12.85 1.83 8.17
CA TYR A 122 12.41 2.06 9.53
C TYR A 122 11.65 0.85 10.08
N ALA A 123 10.68 0.33 9.33
CA ALA A 123 9.91 -0.83 9.74
C ALA A 123 10.80 -2.05 9.99
N ARG A 124 11.78 -2.31 9.11
CA ARG A 124 12.76 -3.40 9.29
C ARG A 124 13.59 -3.22 10.55
N ALA A 125 14.08 -2.00 10.80
CA ALA A 125 14.92 -1.70 11.97
C ALA A 125 14.18 -1.89 13.31
N HIS A 126 12.85 -1.67 13.34
CA HIS A 126 12.02 -1.77 14.54
C HIS A 126 11.19 -3.07 14.58
N ALA A 127 11.37 -3.99 13.63
CA ALA A 127 10.61 -5.22 13.51
C ALA A 127 10.56 -6.03 14.82
N ALA A 128 11.72 -6.22 15.47
CA ALA A 128 11.82 -6.98 16.72
C ALA A 128 11.02 -6.37 17.89
N GLU A 129 10.89 -5.05 17.94
CA GLU A 129 10.09 -4.34 18.96
C GLU A 129 8.58 -4.65 18.80
N TRP A 130 8.16 -4.97 17.59
CA TRP A 130 6.77 -5.33 17.26
C TRP A 130 6.52 -6.84 17.26
N GLY A 131 7.54 -7.66 17.55
CA GLY A 131 7.47 -9.11 17.53
C GLY A 131 7.63 -9.72 16.14
N ALA A 132 8.10 -8.94 15.16
CA ALA A 132 8.35 -9.39 13.81
C ALA A 132 9.82 -9.78 13.58
N ASP A 133 10.05 -10.59 12.54
CA ASP A 133 11.36 -10.96 12.05
C ASP A 133 11.81 -9.99 10.95
N PRO A 134 12.91 -9.23 11.14
CA PRO A 134 13.41 -8.29 10.14
C PRO A 134 13.88 -8.95 8.84
N ASP A 135 14.16 -10.27 8.86
CA ASP A 135 14.58 -11.03 7.69
C ASP A 135 13.40 -11.71 6.96
N ARG A 136 12.17 -11.59 7.53
CA ARG A 136 10.92 -11.99 6.88
C ARG A 136 10.12 -10.76 6.44
N LEU A 137 10.77 -9.86 5.72
CA LEU A 137 10.19 -8.60 5.29
C LEU A 137 9.53 -8.73 3.92
N PHE A 138 8.24 -8.44 3.88
CA PHE A 138 7.42 -8.33 2.67
C PHE A 138 6.99 -6.88 2.46
N ILE A 139 6.89 -6.45 1.21
CA ILE A 139 6.27 -5.19 0.85
C ILE A 139 5.08 -5.44 -0.06
N ILE A 140 3.95 -4.82 0.25
CA ILE A 140 2.69 -4.97 -0.49
C ILE A 140 2.19 -3.60 -0.87
N GLY A 141 1.65 -3.43 -2.06
CA GLY A 141 1.01 -2.18 -2.45
C GLY A 141 -0.23 -2.40 -3.30
N HIS A 142 -1.12 -1.38 -3.29
CA HIS A 142 -2.29 -1.32 -4.15
C HIS A 142 -2.21 -0.09 -5.06
N SER A 143 -2.51 -0.23 -6.36
CA SER A 143 -2.61 0.90 -7.30
C SER A 143 -1.30 1.72 -7.34
N ALA A 144 -1.32 3.02 -7.05
CA ALA A 144 -0.11 3.85 -6.92
C ALA A 144 0.91 3.26 -5.95
N GLY A 145 0.47 2.71 -4.79
CA GLY A 145 1.35 2.03 -3.86
C GLY A 145 1.92 0.71 -4.41
N ALA A 146 1.19 0.03 -5.30
CA ALA A 146 1.72 -1.14 -6.01
C ALA A 146 2.83 -0.75 -6.99
N TYR A 147 2.68 0.35 -7.69
CA TYR A 147 3.77 0.94 -8.46
C TYR A 147 5.00 1.19 -7.59
N ASP A 148 4.78 1.82 -6.41
CA ASP A 148 5.87 2.18 -5.52
C ASP A 148 6.64 0.92 -5.05
N VAL A 149 5.95 -0.14 -4.58
CA VAL A 149 6.62 -1.38 -4.17
C VAL A 149 7.32 -2.09 -5.33
N LEU A 150 6.77 -2.01 -6.55
CA LEU A 150 7.43 -2.57 -7.74
C LEU A 150 8.73 -1.81 -8.07
N MET A 151 8.73 -0.48 -8.01
CA MET A 151 9.96 0.30 -8.21
C MET A 151 11.00 -0.01 -7.13
N LEU A 152 10.61 -0.11 -5.86
CA LEU A 152 11.52 -0.52 -4.78
C LEU A 152 12.11 -1.93 -5.01
N ALA A 153 11.32 -2.85 -5.57
CA ALA A 153 11.75 -4.23 -5.83
C ALA A 153 12.64 -4.37 -7.08
N LEU A 154 12.38 -3.57 -8.11
CA LEU A 154 12.99 -3.74 -9.43
C LEU A 154 14.17 -2.79 -9.68
N ASP A 155 14.06 -1.54 -9.23
CA ASP A 155 15.19 -0.59 -9.29
C ASP A 155 16.01 -0.68 -7.99
N PRO A 156 17.25 -1.19 -8.05
CA PRO A 156 18.05 -1.46 -6.86
C PRO A 156 18.43 -0.20 -6.09
N HIS A 157 18.45 0.97 -6.70
CA HIS A 157 19.02 2.15 -6.07
C HIS A 157 18.21 2.67 -4.89
N TYR A 158 16.86 2.56 -4.90
CA TYR A 158 16.00 3.10 -3.83
C TYR A 158 16.24 2.41 -2.49
N LEU A 159 16.18 1.09 -2.46
CA LEU A 159 16.42 0.33 -1.22
C LEU A 159 17.91 0.33 -0.83
N ALA A 160 18.84 0.32 -1.79
CA ALA A 160 20.26 0.44 -1.50
C ALA A 160 20.60 1.79 -0.83
N ALA A 161 19.94 2.88 -1.21
CA ALA A 161 20.13 4.19 -0.58
C ALA A 161 19.78 4.23 0.92
N VAL A 162 18.97 3.28 1.38
CA VAL A 162 18.59 3.11 2.80
C VAL A 162 19.20 1.85 3.43
N GLY A 163 20.22 1.25 2.81
CA GLY A 163 20.97 0.12 3.34
C GLY A 163 20.26 -1.24 3.24
N ILE A 164 19.29 -1.39 2.34
CA ILE A 164 18.58 -2.65 2.10
C ILE A 164 18.94 -3.20 0.72
N ASP A 165 19.42 -4.44 0.68
CA ASP A 165 19.50 -5.21 -0.55
C ASP A 165 18.10 -5.69 -0.94
N ARG A 166 17.57 -5.25 -2.09
CA ARG A 166 16.24 -5.63 -2.57
C ARG A 166 16.05 -7.14 -2.71
N THR A 167 17.13 -7.86 -3.04
CA THR A 167 17.10 -9.33 -3.20
C THR A 167 16.89 -10.07 -1.87
N LYS A 168 17.00 -9.37 -0.74
CA LYS A 168 16.76 -9.90 0.61
C LYS A 168 15.37 -9.64 1.13
N LEU A 169 14.49 -9.02 0.34
CA LEU A 169 13.07 -9.03 0.66
C LEU A 169 12.53 -10.47 0.54
N ALA A 170 11.77 -10.92 1.54
CA ALA A 170 11.16 -12.25 1.51
C ALA A 170 10.10 -12.38 0.39
N GLY A 171 9.53 -11.26 -0.03
CA GLY A 171 8.64 -11.18 -1.19
C GLY A 171 8.03 -9.81 -1.39
N VAL A 172 7.51 -9.59 -2.59
CA VAL A 172 6.85 -8.35 -2.99
C VAL A 172 5.52 -8.65 -3.64
N MET A 173 4.48 -7.91 -3.28
CA MET A 173 3.14 -8.14 -3.82
C MET A 173 2.56 -6.84 -4.38
N GLY A 174 2.26 -6.85 -5.65
CA GLY A 174 1.63 -5.73 -6.36
C GLY A 174 0.17 -6.02 -6.70
N ILE A 175 -0.75 -5.21 -6.18
CA ILE A 175 -2.19 -5.36 -6.38
C ILE A 175 -2.68 -4.26 -7.31
N ALA A 176 -3.23 -4.63 -8.49
CA ALA A 176 -3.69 -3.69 -9.51
C ALA A 176 -2.59 -2.67 -9.91
N SER A 177 -1.43 -3.19 -10.30
CA SER A 177 -0.18 -2.44 -10.40
C SER A 177 -0.02 -1.70 -11.71
N PRO A 178 0.19 -0.36 -11.72
CA PRO A 178 0.74 0.35 -12.86
C PRO A 178 2.20 -0.07 -13.07
N ALA A 179 2.57 -0.57 -14.26
CA ALA A 179 3.92 -1.04 -14.54
C ALA A 179 4.43 -0.65 -15.93
N ASP A 180 3.51 -0.42 -16.90
CA ASP A 180 3.78 -0.03 -18.26
C ASP A 180 2.65 0.89 -18.76
N PHE A 181 2.79 2.19 -18.50
CA PHE A 181 1.72 3.19 -18.69
C PHE A 181 2.14 4.41 -19.51
N LEU A 182 3.20 4.29 -20.32
CA LEU A 182 3.54 5.34 -21.29
C LEU A 182 2.71 5.21 -22.57
N PRO A 183 2.41 6.33 -23.24
CA PRO A 183 2.66 7.71 -22.84
C PRO A 183 1.77 8.14 -21.66
N LEU A 184 2.22 9.15 -20.87
CA LEU A 184 1.42 9.73 -19.80
C LEU A 184 0.22 10.47 -20.42
N VAL A 185 -1.00 9.99 -20.20
CA VAL A 185 -2.21 10.56 -20.82
C VAL A 185 -3.22 11.05 -19.79
N ASP A 186 -3.22 10.50 -18.59
CA ASP A 186 -4.12 10.91 -17.54
C ASP A 186 -3.48 11.98 -16.62
N ARG A 187 -4.32 12.78 -15.98
CA ARG A 187 -3.87 13.92 -15.18
C ARG A 187 -3.00 13.48 -13.99
N ALA A 188 -3.31 12.35 -13.36
CA ALA A 188 -2.59 11.88 -12.19
C ALA A 188 -1.16 11.48 -12.55
N THR A 189 -0.97 10.69 -13.62
CA THR A 189 0.35 10.31 -14.09
C THR A 189 1.15 11.50 -14.63
N ILE A 190 0.52 12.46 -15.30
CA ILE A 190 1.17 13.71 -15.73
C ILE A 190 1.66 14.52 -14.52
N ASP A 191 0.83 14.68 -13.49
CA ASP A 191 1.19 15.42 -12.29
C ASP A 191 2.30 14.74 -11.50
N ALA A 192 2.29 13.41 -11.39
CA ALA A 192 3.29 12.66 -10.65
C ALA A 192 4.62 12.51 -11.39
N PHE A 193 4.60 12.27 -12.71
CA PHE A 193 5.78 11.87 -13.49
C PHE A 193 6.17 12.85 -14.60
N GLY A 194 5.31 13.83 -14.90
CA GLY A 194 5.51 14.75 -16.04
C GLY A 194 6.80 15.56 -16.00
N THR A 195 7.40 15.77 -14.83
CA THR A 195 8.68 16.48 -14.66
C THR A 195 9.91 15.56 -14.70
N ALA A 196 9.73 14.22 -14.70
CA ALA A 196 10.84 13.29 -14.79
C ALA A 196 11.61 13.52 -16.11
N PRO A 197 12.94 13.67 -16.09
CA PRO A 197 13.73 13.91 -17.31
C PRO A 197 13.72 12.72 -18.27
N ASP A 198 13.73 11.50 -17.72
CA ASP A 198 13.56 10.26 -18.47
C ASP A 198 12.24 9.59 -18.06
N LYS A 199 11.28 9.54 -18.98
CA LYS A 199 9.99 8.89 -18.75
C LYS A 199 10.13 7.36 -18.72
N ALA A 200 11.08 6.79 -19.44
CA ALA A 200 11.31 5.35 -19.42
C ALA A 200 11.77 4.87 -18.03
N ALA A 201 12.57 5.68 -17.33
CA ALA A 201 13.01 5.43 -15.96
C ALA A 201 11.88 5.48 -14.93
N THR A 202 10.68 5.92 -15.31
CA THR A 202 9.50 5.89 -14.43
C THR A 202 8.70 4.59 -14.54
N GLN A 203 9.08 3.65 -15.41
CA GLN A 203 8.27 2.47 -15.70
C GLN A 203 8.90 1.20 -15.11
N PRO A 204 8.23 0.54 -14.14
CA PRO A 204 8.72 -0.71 -13.52
C PRO A 204 9.14 -1.78 -14.53
N VAL A 205 8.42 -1.90 -15.65
CA VAL A 205 8.71 -2.88 -16.72
C VAL A 205 10.12 -2.77 -17.30
N ASN A 206 10.75 -1.60 -17.22
CA ASN A 206 12.09 -1.36 -17.75
C ASN A 206 13.22 -1.80 -16.80
N PHE A 207 12.89 -2.17 -15.56
CA PHE A 207 13.84 -2.63 -14.54
C PHE A 207 13.81 -4.15 -14.31
N ALA A 208 13.11 -4.90 -15.15
CA ALA A 208 13.04 -6.35 -15.07
C ALA A 208 14.37 -6.98 -15.49
N ASP A 209 15.28 -7.20 -14.53
CA ASP A 209 16.63 -7.73 -14.73
C ASP A 209 16.82 -9.20 -14.27
N GLY A 210 15.74 -9.84 -13.81
CA GLY A 210 15.73 -11.22 -13.32
C GLY A 210 16.30 -11.40 -11.92
N LYS A 211 16.72 -10.33 -11.23
CA LYS A 211 17.26 -10.36 -9.86
C LYS A 211 16.27 -9.83 -8.82
N ASN A 212 15.00 -9.77 -9.17
CA ASN A 212 13.95 -9.36 -8.25
C ASN A 212 13.74 -10.39 -7.13
N PRO A 213 13.29 -9.97 -5.93
CA PRO A 213 12.76 -10.91 -4.93
C PRO A 213 11.54 -11.66 -5.50
N PRO A 214 11.09 -12.76 -4.86
CA PRO A 214 9.85 -13.42 -5.24
C PRO A 214 8.70 -12.40 -5.38
N LEU A 215 8.00 -12.41 -6.52
CA LEU A 215 6.99 -11.40 -6.85
C LEU A 215 5.63 -12.04 -7.09
N LEU A 216 4.60 -11.54 -6.41
CA LEU A 216 3.20 -11.88 -6.65
C LEU A 216 2.46 -10.66 -7.20
N LEU A 217 1.89 -10.79 -8.38
CA LEU A 217 1.00 -9.79 -8.98
C LEU A 217 -0.45 -10.28 -8.88
N LEU A 218 -1.33 -9.45 -8.35
CA LEU A 218 -2.75 -9.71 -8.17
C LEU A 218 -3.55 -8.67 -8.98
N HIS A 219 -4.38 -9.10 -9.93
CA HIS A 219 -5.08 -8.17 -10.81
C HIS A 219 -6.49 -8.66 -11.15
N GLY A 220 -7.46 -7.76 -11.18
CA GLY A 220 -8.79 -8.06 -11.68
C GLY A 220 -8.88 -7.84 -13.20
N ASP A 221 -9.57 -8.71 -13.93
CA ASP A 221 -9.69 -8.57 -15.38
C ASP A 221 -10.73 -7.51 -15.82
N ALA A 222 -11.57 -7.06 -14.88
CA ALA A 222 -12.51 -5.94 -15.07
C ALA A 222 -11.95 -4.59 -14.54
N ASP A 223 -10.63 -4.49 -14.31
CA ASP A 223 -9.99 -3.25 -13.88
C ASP A 223 -9.88 -2.27 -15.06
N ASP A 224 -10.68 -1.22 -15.03
CA ASP A 224 -10.75 -0.14 -16.02
C ASP A 224 -9.94 1.12 -15.64
N THR A 225 -9.32 1.10 -14.48
CA THR A 225 -8.45 2.18 -13.96
C THR A 225 -6.98 1.88 -14.26
N VAL A 226 -6.52 0.70 -13.84
CA VAL A 226 -5.21 0.17 -14.20
C VAL A 226 -5.41 -1.11 -14.98
N TYR A 227 -5.27 -1.03 -16.30
CA TYR A 227 -5.55 -2.17 -17.18
C TYR A 227 -4.64 -3.36 -16.87
N LEU A 228 -5.20 -4.57 -16.89
CA LEU A 228 -4.51 -5.86 -16.66
C LEU A 228 -3.22 -6.01 -17.51
N ARG A 229 -3.15 -5.35 -18.67
CA ARG A 229 -1.94 -5.35 -19.53
C ARG A 229 -0.67 -4.92 -18.77
N ASN A 230 -0.77 -4.06 -17.75
CA ASN A 230 0.38 -3.64 -16.94
C ASN A 230 1.02 -4.84 -16.24
N SER A 231 0.22 -5.64 -15.54
CA SER A 231 0.70 -6.83 -14.85
C SER A 231 1.13 -7.93 -15.79
N THR A 232 0.45 -8.12 -16.93
CA THR A 232 0.86 -9.13 -17.93
C THR A 232 2.16 -8.78 -18.63
N ALA A 233 2.36 -7.50 -18.99
CA ALA A 233 3.61 -7.02 -19.59
C ALA A 233 4.80 -7.18 -18.61
N LEU A 234 4.63 -6.76 -17.36
CA LEU A 234 5.67 -6.92 -16.35
C LEU A 234 6.00 -8.40 -16.09
N THR A 235 4.99 -9.26 -15.96
CA THR A 235 5.17 -10.71 -15.81
C THR A 235 5.99 -11.29 -16.95
N ALA A 236 5.66 -10.94 -18.20
CA ALA A 236 6.38 -11.43 -19.37
C ALA A 236 7.85 -10.98 -19.37
N ARG A 237 8.11 -9.72 -19.00
CA ARG A 237 9.49 -9.17 -18.95
C ARG A 237 10.32 -9.81 -17.85
N ILE A 238 9.77 -9.99 -16.64
CA ILE A 238 10.49 -10.63 -15.54
C ILE A 238 10.81 -12.08 -15.89
N LYS A 239 9.84 -12.85 -16.41
CA LYS A 239 10.07 -14.24 -16.84
C LYS A 239 11.12 -14.35 -17.95
N ALA A 240 11.08 -13.45 -18.91
CA ALA A 240 12.10 -13.41 -19.98
C ALA A 240 13.50 -13.11 -19.46
N ALA A 241 13.63 -12.37 -18.36
CA ALA A 241 14.88 -12.09 -17.67
C ALA A 241 15.28 -13.22 -16.67
N GLY A 242 14.48 -14.28 -16.50
CA GLY A 242 14.75 -15.38 -15.58
C GLY A 242 14.37 -15.11 -14.13
N GLY A 243 13.61 -14.04 -13.86
CA GLY A 243 13.15 -13.69 -12.52
C GLY A 243 11.91 -14.46 -12.07
N ASP A 244 11.70 -14.50 -10.76
CA ASP A 244 10.56 -15.17 -10.12
C ASP A 244 9.35 -14.23 -10.06
N VAL A 245 8.26 -14.62 -10.71
CA VAL A 245 7.00 -13.88 -10.69
C VAL A 245 5.80 -14.80 -10.92
N THR A 246 4.79 -14.63 -10.08
CA THR A 246 3.45 -15.23 -10.24
C THR A 246 2.43 -14.14 -10.49
N LEU A 247 1.57 -14.31 -11.48
CA LEU A 247 0.40 -13.46 -11.74
C LEU A 247 -0.88 -14.25 -11.46
N LYS A 248 -1.73 -13.72 -10.58
CA LYS A 248 -3.10 -14.20 -10.35
C LYS A 248 -4.09 -13.19 -10.90
N VAL A 249 -5.03 -13.66 -11.72
CA VAL A 249 -6.08 -12.83 -12.32
C VAL A 249 -7.43 -13.24 -11.75
N TYR A 250 -8.22 -12.26 -11.32
CA TYR A 250 -9.53 -12.48 -10.71
C TYR A 250 -10.65 -12.06 -11.67
N PRO A 251 -11.46 -13.01 -12.16
CA PRO A 251 -12.52 -12.72 -13.11
C PRO A 251 -13.60 -11.79 -12.56
N GLY A 252 -13.98 -10.76 -13.33
CA GLY A 252 -15.03 -9.80 -12.99
C GLY A 252 -14.68 -8.83 -11.87
N ILE A 253 -13.44 -8.81 -11.40
CA ILE A 253 -13.00 -7.91 -10.32
C ILE A 253 -12.41 -6.63 -10.90
N GLY A 254 -12.91 -5.48 -10.45
CA GLY A 254 -12.41 -4.15 -10.81
C GLY A 254 -11.39 -3.62 -9.80
N HIS A 255 -10.85 -2.42 -10.09
CA HIS A 255 -9.76 -1.77 -9.37
C HIS A 255 -9.93 -1.66 -7.85
N ILE A 256 -11.10 -1.21 -7.40
CA ILE A 256 -11.42 -1.07 -5.97
C ILE A 256 -11.89 -2.41 -5.40
N GLY A 257 -12.55 -3.24 -6.22
CA GLY A 257 -13.04 -4.56 -5.81
C GLY A 257 -11.92 -5.46 -5.28
N ILE A 258 -10.75 -5.42 -5.90
CA ILE A 258 -9.63 -6.28 -5.51
C ILE A 258 -9.08 -5.91 -4.12
N VAL A 259 -8.90 -4.62 -3.81
CA VAL A 259 -8.37 -4.22 -2.50
C VAL A 259 -9.43 -4.32 -1.41
N THR A 260 -10.69 -4.08 -1.71
CA THR A 260 -11.77 -4.24 -0.72
C THR A 260 -12.02 -5.70 -0.36
N SER A 261 -11.56 -6.68 -1.16
CA SER A 261 -11.62 -8.11 -0.86
C SER A 261 -10.76 -8.55 0.34
N PHE A 262 -9.92 -7.67 0.90
CA PHE A 262 -9.31 -7.90 2.21
C PHE A 262 -10.32 -7.79 3.37
N ALA A 263 -11.38 -7.01 3.19
CA ALA A 263 -12.41 -6.86 4.21
C ALA A 263 -13.33 -8.08 4.26
N PRO A 264 -13.66 -8.63 5.45
CA PRO A 264 -14.54 -9.81 5.57
C PRO A 264 -15.89 -9.66 4.88
N LEU A 265 -16.40 -8.45 4.75
CA LEU A 265 -17.65 -8.16 4.03
C LEU A 265 -17.57 -8.49 2.53
N PHE A 266 -16.37 -8.49 1.95
CA PHE A 266 -16.13 -8.63 0.51
C PHE A 266 -15.16 -9.78 0.16
N ASP A 267 -14.70 -10.58 1.13
CA ASP A 267 -13.74 -11.68 0.93
C ASP A 267 -14.25 -12.76 -0.04
N GLY A 268 -15.57 -12.96 -0.09
CA GLY A 268 -16.21 -13.88 -1.03
C GLY A 268 -16.14 -13.44 -2.50
N LYS A 269 -15.71 -12.20 -2.81
CA LYS A 269 -15.59 -11.73 -4.20
C LYS A 269 -14.33 -12.26 -4.89
N ALA A 270 -13.20 -12.25 -4.17
CA ALA A 270 -11.93 -12.78 -4.63
C ALA A 270 -11.07 -13.19 -3.42
N PRO A 271 -10.35 -14.32 -3.46
CA PRO A 271 -9.57 -14.83 -2.33
C PRO A 271 -8.23 -14.09 -2.14
N VAL A 272 -8.24 -12.75 -2.24
CA VAL A 272 -7.03 -11.91 -2.23
C VAL A 272 -6.23 -12.09 -0.93
N LEU A 273 -6.90 -12.03 0.23
CA LEU A 273 -6.26 -12.24 1.53
C LEU A 273 -5.65 -13.64 1.64
N ALA A 274 -6.37 -14.67 1.22
CA ALA A 274 -5.89 -16.04 1.26
C ALA A 274 -4.66 -16.25 0.35
N ASP A 275 -4.67 -15.66 -0.84
CA ASP A 275 -3.56 -15.74 -1.79
C ASP A 275 -2.31 -15.00 -1.31
N VAL A 276 -2.49 -13.81 -0.71
CA VAL A 276 -1.41 -13.06 -0.05
C VAL A 276 -0.80 -13.89 1.10
N MET A 277 -1.64 -14.48 1.95
CA MET A 277 -1.17 -15.28 3.08
C MET A 277 -0.53 -16.60 2.64
N ALA A 278 -0.99 -17.21 1.55
CA ALA A 278 -0.33 -18.38 0.95
C ALA A 278 1.08 -18.02 0.50
N PHE A 279 1.23 -16.91 -0.23
CA PHE A 279 2.53 -16.43 -0.68
C PHE A 279 3.49 -16.12 0.48
N ILE A 280 3.02 -15.48 1.57
CA ILE A 280 3.82 -15.21 2.77
C ILE A 280 4.29 -16.52 3.44
N ARG A 281 3.45 -17.56 3.47
CA ARG A 281 3.80 -18.87 4.06
C ARG A 281 4.78 -19.66 3.19
N GLU A 282 4.69 -19.55 1.87
CA GLU A 282 5.59 -20.21 0.91
C GLU A 282 7.01 -19.63 0.92
N HIS A 283 7.18 -18.38 1.42
CA HIS A 283 8.46 -17.68 1.50
C HIS A 283 8.83 -17.37 2.96
N PRO A 284 9.20 -18.38 3.76
CA PRO A 284 9.39 -18.23 5.21
C PRO A 284 10.60 -17.38 5.60
N SER A 285 11.67 -17.41 4.85
CA SER A 285 12.90 -16.58 4.91
C SER A 285 13.84 -16.99 3.79
N LEU A 286 14.77 -16.10 3.43
CA LEU A 286 15.90 -16.46 2.57
C LEU A 286 17.00 -17.14 3.36
#